data_0bb45fec2a22503230dcd09df7d40a0d
#
_entry.id   0bb45fec2a22503230dcd09df7d40a0d
#
_cell.length_a   1.000
_cell.length_b   1.000
_cell.length_c   1.000
_cell.angle_alpha   90.00
_cell.angle_beta   90.00
_cell.angle_gamma   90.00
#
_symmetry.space_group_name_H-M   'P 1'
#
loop_
_entity.id
_entity.type
_entity.pdbx_description
1 polymer ?
#
loop_
_entity_poly.entity_id
_entity_poly.type
_entity_poly.pdbx_seq_one_letter_code
_entity_poly.pdbx_strand_id
1 'polypeptide(L)'
;VFSRGKYTKILQYENFINEVLKRDLQKVLEKRDSVYEKISQYLQLRSIIQSLQESGSQKLKADVDLGCNFYVQTEVEDSSRIFVAVGYGFFVEMTHEEALQFIEKKTSQLTLFTEQLTKDSAKIKANIQMVLEGLRELQGLQDLPEIRRREIL
;
A
#
# COMPACT_ATOMS: atom_id res chain seq x y z
N VAL A 1 9.06 -27.42 -38.73
CA VAL A 1 7.83 -26.61 -38.73
C VAL A 1 7.15 -26.67 -37.38
N PHE A 2 7.05 -27.83 -36.72
CA PHE A 2 6.45 -27.94 -35.36
C PHE A 2 7.26 -27.23 -34.28
N SER A 3 8.57 -27.23 -34.34
CA SER A 3 9.44 -26.60 -33.33
C SER A 3 9.35 -25.07 -33.37
N ARG A 4 9.15 -24.46 -34.54
CA ARG A 4 9.09 -23.01 -34.71
C ARG A 4 7.82 -22.38 -34.11
N GLY A 5 6.66 -23.02 -34.32
CA GLY A 5 5.41 -22.57 -33.71
C GLY A 5 5.40 -22.71 -32.19
N LYS A 6 5.98 -23.79 -31.68
CA LYS A 6 6.13 -24.04 -30.25
C LYS A 6 7.05 -23.00 -29.59
N TYR A 7 8.17 -22.71 -30.23
CA TYR A 7 9.12 -21.70 -29.77
C TYR A 7 8.50 -20.28 -29.73
N THR A 8 7.70 -19.93 -30.74
CA THR A 8 6.99 -18.66 -30.80
C THR A 8 5.99 -18.52 -29.65
N LYS A 9 5.24 -19.58 -29.32
CA LYS A 9 4.31 -19.59 -28.18
C LYS A 9 5.02 -19.43 -26.84
N ILE A 10 6.15 -20.10 -26.67
CA ILE A 10 6.99 -19.99 -25.47
C ILE A 10 7.43 -18.53 -25.27
N LEU A 11 7.95 -17.89 -26.32
CA LEU A 11 8.35 -16.49 -26.28
C LEU A 11 7.18 -15.56 -25.94
N GLN A 12 6.01 -15.79 -26.51
CA GLN A 12 4.82 -15.01 -26.22
C GLN A 12 4.41 -15.11 -24.75
N TYR A 13 4.45 -16.31 -24.17
CA TYR A 13 4.13 -16.52 -22.74
C TYR A 13 5.19 -15.88 -21.83
N GLU A 14 6.46 -16.04 -22.16
CA GLU A 14 7.55 -15.40 -21.39
C GLU A 14 7.42 -13.87 -21.41
N ASN A 15 7.15 -13.28 -22.57
CA ASN A 15 6.94 -11.84 -22.69
C ASN A 15 5.70 -11.39 -21.92
N PHE A 16 4.62 -12.15 -21.98
CA PHE A 16 3.39 -11.83 -21.24
C PHE A 16 3.63 -11.84 -19.73
N ILE A 17 4.35 -12.83 -19.21
CA ILE A 17 4.71 -12.86 -17.78
C ILE A 17 5.56 -11.66 -17.41
N ASN A 18 6.63 -11.41 -18.16
CA ASN A 18 7.63 -10.40 -17.80
C ASN A 18 7.13 -8.97 -18.01
N GLU A 19 6.50 -8.70 -19.18
CA GLU A 19 6.12 -7.35 -19.58
C GLU A 19 4.76 -6.91 -19.04
N VAL A 20 3.87 -7.83 -18.77
CA VAL A 20 2.50 -7.51 -18.35
C VAL A 20 2.27 -7.92 -16.90
N LEU A 21 2.30 -9.21 -16.60
CA LEU A 21 1.88 -9.71 -15.29
C LEU A 21 2.80 -9.28 -14.15
N LYS A 22 4.11 -9.39 -14.33
CA LYS A 22 5.08 -8.96 -13.30
C LYS A 22 5.05 -7.46 -13.08
N ARG A 23 4.90 -6.69 -14.15
CA ARG A 23 4.76 -5.23 -14.06
C ARG A 23 3.49 -4.84 -13.31
N ASP A 24 2.37 -5.47 -13.64
CA ASP A 24 1.10 -5.19 -12.98
C ASP A 24 1.14 -5.57 -11.50
N LEU A 25 1.76 -6.71 -11.18
CA LEU A 25 1.99 -7.11 -9.79
C LEU A 25 2.83 -6.07 -9.03
N GLN A 26 3.92 -5.61 -9.62
CA GLN A 26 4.77 -4.58 -9.02
C GLN A 26 3.99 -3.30 -8.74
N LYS A 27 3.19 -2.82 -9.69
CA LYS A 27 2.35 -1.63 -9.51
C LYS A 27 1.36 -1.77 -8.37
N VAL A 28 0.71 -2.92 -8.25
CA VAL A 28 -0.24 -3.20 -7.17
C VAL A 28 0.46 -3.21 -5.81
N LEU A 29 1.62 -3.84 -5.72
CA LEU A 29 2.40 -3.91 -4.48
C LEU A 29 2.95 -2.54 -4.07
N GLU A 30 3.46 -1.75 -5.02
CA GLU A 30 3.92 -0.38 -4.76
C GLU A 30 2.78 0.51 -4.26
N LYS A 31 1.61 0.40 -4.86
CA LYS A 31 0.42 1.12 -4.42
C LYS A 31 -0.01 0.71 -3.02
N ARG A 32 0.03 -0.59 -2.71
CA ARG A 32 -0.25 -1.10 -1.37
C ARG A 32 0.71 -0.53 -0.33
N ASP A 33 2.01 -0.51 -0.64
CA ASP A 33 3.03 0.04 0.25
C ASP A 33 2.82 1.54 0.50
N SER A 34 2.45 2.28 -0.54
CA SER A 34 2.09 3.71 -0.42
C SER A 34 0.88 3.93 0.49
N VAL A 35 -0.12 3.07 0.43
CA VAL A 35 -1.29 3.14 1.31
C VAL A 35 -0.92 2.79 2.76
N TYR A 36 -0.07 1.80 2.98
CA TYR A 36 0.45 1.47 4.32
C TYR A 36 1.21 2.65 4.94
N GLU A 37 1.98 3.37 4.14
CA GLU A 37 2.67 4.59 4.59
C GLU A 37 1.67 5.65 5.07
N LYS A 38 0.59 5.88 4.32
CA LYS A 38 -0.48 6.79 4.73
C LYS A 38 -1.16 6.35 6.03
N ILE A 39 -1.44 5.08 6.18
CA ILE A 39 -1.99 4.53 7.43
C ILE A 39 -1.05 4.81 8.60
N SER A 40 0.24 4.58 8.40
CA SER A 40 1.28 4.86 9.40
C SER A 40 1.28 6.34 9.81
N GLN A 41 1.17 7.24 8.85
CA GLN A 41 1.09 8.69 9.11
C GLN A 41 -0.14 9.06 9.95
N TYR A 42 -1.30 8.49 9.64
CA TYR A 42 -2.52 8.71 10.43
C TYR A 42 -2.41 8.15 11.85
N LEU A 43 -1.75 6.99 12.01
CA LEU A 43 -1.51 6.41 13.34
C LEU A 43 -0.56 7.26 14.17
N GLN A 44 0.46 7.84 13.57
CA GLN A 44 1.35 8.81 14.21
C GLN A 44 0.57 10.05 14.65
N LEU A 45 -0.26 10.60 13.78
CA LEU A 45 -1.11 11.74 14.09
C LEU A 45 -2.05 11.43 15.26
N ARG A 46 -2.64 10.24 15.29
CA ARG A 46 -3.46 9.78 16.41
C ARG A 46 -2.68 9.78 17.72
N SER A 47 -1.47 9.25 17.71
CA SER A 47 -0.60 9.22 18.90
C SER A 47 -0.27 10.62 19.40
N ILE A 48 0.00 11.56 18.49
CA ILE A 48 0.29 12.95 18.82
C ILE A 48 -0.94 13.61 19.45
N ILE A 49 -2.12 13.44 18.87
CA ILE A 49 -3.37 14.02 19.41
C ILE A 49 -3.67 13.46 20.81
N GLN A 50 -3.51 12.16 21.00
CA GLN A 50 -3.70 11.52 22.31
C GLN A 50 -2.71 12.07 23.35
N SER A 51 -1.46 12.27 22.96
CA SER A 51 -0.43 12.89 23.79
C SER A 51 -0.77 14.33 24.17
N LEU A 52 -1.35 15.09 23.25
CA LEU A 52 -1.82 16.47 23.49
C LEU A 52 -2.98 16.51 24.49
N GLN A 53 -3.90 15.56 24.43
CA GLN A 53 -5.01 15.46 25.37
C GLN A 53 -4.52 15.15 26.79
N GLU A 54 -3.44 14.36 26.92
CA GLU A 54 -2.92 13.96 28.24
C GLU A 54 -2.00 15.02 28.88
N SER A 55 -1.20 15.72 28.10
CA SER A 55 -0.10 16.55 28.63
C SER A 55 -0.23 18.05 28.38
N GLY A 56 -1.24 18.51 27.65
CA GLY A 56 -1.43 19.92 27.31
C GLY A 56 -0.39 20.49 26.34
N SER A 57 -0.42 21.81 26.16
CA SER A 57 0.27 22.52 25.07
C SER A 57 1.80 22.55 25.11
N GLN A 58 2.43 22.21 26.24
CA GLN A 58 3.88 22.29 26.37
C GLN A 58 4.65 21.22 25.57
N LYS A 59 4.04 20.07 25.33
CA LYS A 59 4.62 18.97 24.55
C LYS A 59 4.56 19.19 23.04
N LEU A 60 3.71 20.10 22.59
CA LEU A 60 3.49 20.43 21.19
C LEU A 60 4.71 20.98 20.47
N LYS A 61 5.52 21.80 21.15
CA LYS A 61 6.70 22.43 20.55
C LYS A 61 7.79 21.43 20.16
N ALA A 62 7.82 20.26 20.80
CA ALA A 62 8.79 19.21 20.51
C ALA A 62 8.34 18.29 19.35
N ASP A 63 7.03 18.17 19.11
CA ASP A 63 6.46 17.19 18.19
C ASP A 63 6.07 17.77 16.81
N VAL A 64 6.13 19.09 16.63
CA VAL A 64 5.76 19.78 15.37
C VAL A 64 6.66 19.40 14.18
N ASP A 65 7.84 18.85 14.44
CA ASP A 65 8.85 18.51 13.41
C ASP A 65 8.71 17.06 12.86
N LEU A 66 7.68 16.32 13.26
CA LEU A 66 7.52 14.89 12.90
C LEU A 66 6.97 14.60 11.51
N GLY A 67 6.79 15.63 10.66
CA GLY A 67 6.37 15.45 9.27
C GLY A 67 4.94 14.95 9.09
N CYS A 68 4.13 14.99 10.16
CA CYS A 68 2.71 14.67 10.09
C CYS A 68 1.92 15.81 9.46
N ASN A 69 0.93 15.49 8.64
CA ASN A 69 0.09 16.45 7.93
C ASN A 69 -0.88 17.18 8.87
N PHE A 70 -0.37 17.80 9.93
CA PHE A 70 -1.17 18.65 10.80
C PHE A 70 -0.37 19.88 11.24
N TYR A 71 -1.10 20.96 11.52
CA TYR A 71 -0.53 22.20 12.02
C TYR A 71 -1.32 22.64 13.25
N VAL A 72 -0.59 23.22 14.22
CA VAL A 72 -1.16 23.82 15.42
C VAL A 72 -0.79 25.30 15.42
N GLN A 73 -1.76 26.17 15.71
CA GLN A 73 -1.46 27.58 15.95
C GLN A 73 -0.65 27.73 17.22
N THR A 74 0.62 28.14 17.08
CA THR A 74 1.57 28.26 18.18
C THR A 74 1.34 29.49 19.07
N GLU A 75 0.49 30.43 18.64
CA GLU A 75 0.23 31.70 19.34
C GLU A 75 -1.05 31.75 20.18
N VAL A 76 -1.83 30.65 20.17
CA VAL A 76 -3.10 30.57 20.93
C VAL A 76 -2.90 29.73 22.18
N GLU A 77 -3.29 30.26 23.33
CA GLU A 77 -3.28 29.54 24.61
C GLU A 77 -4.16 28.29 24.62
N ASP A 78 -5.05 28.14 23.62
CA ASP A 78 -5.98 27.04 23.49
C ASP A 78 -5.52 26.04 22.44
N SER A 79 -4.90 24.95 22.90
CA SER A 79 -4.48 23.81 22.08
C SER A 79 -5.61 22.79 21.81
N SER A 80 -6.86 23.16 22.11
CA SER A 80 -8.02 22.28 21.95
C SER A 80 -8.42 22.07 20.48
N ARG A 81 -7.93 22.89 19.58
CA ARG A 81 -8.23 22.83 18.15
C ARG A 81 -6.96 22.69 17.32
N ILE A 82 -7.02 21.86 16.29
CA ILE A 82 -5.94 21.60 15.38
C ILE A 82 -6.43 21.68 13.93
N PHE A 83 -5.52 21.99 13.01
CA PHE A 83 -5.77 21.96 11.57
C PHE A 83 -5.28 20.64 11.01
N VAL A 84 -6.19 19.87 10.41
CA VAL A 84 -5.91 18.56 9.84
C VAL A 84 -5.98 18.65 8.32
N ALA A 85 -4.97 18.15 7.62
CA ALA A 85 -4.99 18.02 6.18
C ALA A 85 -6.00 16.94 5.76
N VAL A 86 -7.03 17.33 5.00
CA VAL A 86 -8.11 16.43 4.56
C VAL A 86 -7.97 16.00 3.10
N GLY A 87 -6.97 16.52 2.39
CA GLY A 87 -6.70 16.24 0.98
C GLY A 87 -6.86 17.48 0.10
N TYR A 88 -6.37 17.38 -1.14
CA TYR A 88 -6.42 18.46 -2.14
C TYR A 88 -5.83 19.80 -1.69
N GLY A 89 -4.94 19.79 -0.72
CA GLY A 89 -4.33 21.02 -0.18
C GLY A 89 -5.21 21.77 0.83
N PHE A 90 -6.34 21.19 1.24
CA PHE A 90 -7.24 21.80 2.23
C PHE A 90 -6.92 21.31 3.64
N PHE A 91 -7.00 22.26 4.58
CA PHE A 91 -6.91 21.99 6.02
C PHE A 91 -8.25 22.36 6.68
N VAL A 92 -8.71 21.51 7.58
CA VAL A 92 -9.94 21.74 8.34
C VAL A 92 -9.61 21.83 9.81
N GLU A 93 -10.12 22.87 10.46
CA GLU A 93 -10.01 23.03 11.91
C GLU A 93 -10.92 22.03 12.59
N MET A 94 -10.36 21.24 13.50
CA MET A 94 -11.07 20.19 14.23
C MET A 94 -10.72 20.24 15.71
N THR A 95 -11.67 19.82 16.55
CA THR A 95 -11.36 19.44 17.93
C THR A 95 -10.57 18.12 17.94
N HIS A 96 -9.93 17.80 19.07
CA HIS A 96 -9.18 16.54 19.21
C HIS A 96 -10.08 15.33 18.96
N GLU A 97 -11.31 15.37 19.47
CA GLU A 97 -12.27 14.28 19.31
C GLU A 97 -12.70 14.10 17.85
N GLU A 98 -13.01 15.21 17.17
CA GLU A 98 -13.33 15.19 15.73
C GLU A 98 -12.17 14.66 14.89
N ALA A 99 -10.95 15.06 15.22
CA ALA A 99 -9.74 14.60 14.54
C ALA A 99 -9.52 13.10 14.74
N LEU A 100 -9.71 12.59 15.95
CA LEU A 100 -9.62 11.14 16.25
C LEU A 100 -10.66 10.33 15.47
N GLN A 101 -11.88 10.81 15.37
CA GLN A 101 -12.93 10.18 14.58
C GLN A 101 -12.60 10.19 13.07
N PHE A 102 -12.08 11.31 12.58
CA PHE A 102 -11.64 11.44 11.19
C PHE A 102 -10.52 10.43 10.88
N ILE A 103 -9.52 10.31 11.76
CA ILE A 103 -8.41 9.37 11.61
C ILE A 103 -8.92 7.92 11.61
N GLU A 104 -9.81 7.57 12.53
CA GLU A 104 -10.39 6.23 12.57
C GLU A 104 -11.13 5.89 11.29
N LYS A 105 -11.94 6.80 10.78
CA LYS A 105 -12.65 6.62 9.52
C LYS A 105 -11.68 6.46 8.33
N LYS A 106 -10.65 7.30 8.25
CA LYS A 106 -9.64 7.23 7.18
C LYS A 106 -8.82 5.95 7.24
N THR A 107 -8.36 5.56 8.41
CA THR A 107 -7.60 4.30 8.58
C THR A 107 -8.43 3.09 8.22
N SER A 108 -9.71 3.07 8.58
CA SER A 108 -10.63 1.99 8.19
C SER A 108 -10.79 1.91 6.67
N GLN A 109 -11.00 3.03 6.00
CA GLN A 109 -11.12 3.09 4.55
C GLN A 109 -9.84 2.63 3.85
N LEU A 110 -8.69 3.09 4.32
CA LEU A 110 -7.40 2.72 3.76
C LEU A 110 -7.08 1.23 4.00
N THR A 111 -7.45 0.70 5.13
CA THR A 111 -7.29 -0.74 5.44
C THR A 111 -8.11 -1.61 4.49
N LEU A 112 -9.37 -1.26 4.24
CA LEU A 112 -10.20 -1.96 3.25
C LEU A 112 -9.57 -1.89 1.85
N PHE A 113 -8.99 -0.76 1.50
CA PHE A 113 -8.32 -0.61 0.22
C PHE A 113 -7.06 -1.49 0.13
N THR A 114 -6.26 -1.60 1.19
CA THR A 114 -5.10 -2.52 1.22
C THR A 114 -5.53 -3.98 1.11
N GLU A 115 -6.64 -4.36 1.73
CA GLU A 115 -7.21 -5.70 1.58
C GLU A 115 -7.59 -6.00 0.13
N GLN A 116 -8.21 -5.04 -0.55
CA GLN A 116 -8.53 -5.18 -1.98
C GLN A 116 -7.28 -5.31 -2.83
N LEU A 117 -6.26 -4.48 -2.59
CA LEU A 117 -4.98 -4.58 -3.31
C LEU A 117 -4.28 -5.91 -3.06
N THR A 118 -4.38 -6.45 -1.85
CA THR A 118 -3.84 -7.79 -1.52
C THR A 118 -4.56 -8.88 -2.31
N LYS A 119 -5.89 -8.81 -2.44
CA LYS A 119 -6.66 -9.73 -3.28
C LYS A 119 -6.27 -9.62 -4.75
N ASP A 120 -6.11 -8.40 -5.25
CA ASP A 120 -5.69 -8.15 -6.62
C ASP A 120 -4.29 -8.73 -6.89
N SER A 121 -3.35 -8.57 -5.96
CA SER A 121 -2.02 -9.16 -6.06
C SER A 121 -2.08 -10.68 -6.09
N ALA A 122 -2.93 -11.29 -5.28
CA ALA A 122 -3.13 -12.74 -5.27
C ALA A 122 -3.67 -13.27 -6.60
N LYS A 123 -4.59 -12.54 -7.22
CA LYS A 123 -5.10 -12.89 -8.57
C LYS A 123 -4.01 -12.83 -9.62
N ILE A 124 -3.19 -11.80 -9.61
CA ILE A 124 -2.08 -11.65 -10.55
C ILE A 124 -1.07 -12.78 -10.34
N LYS A 125 -0.72 -13.11 -9.11
CA LYS A 125 0.16 -14.24 -8.78
C LYS A 125 -0.39 -15.57 -9.28
N ALA A 126 -1.70 -15.80 -9.12
CA ALA A 126 -2.36 -16.99 -9.65
C ALA A 126 -2.30 -17.04 -11.19
N ASN A 127 -2.48 -15.91 -11.86
CA ASN A 127 -2.35 -15.82 -13.32
C ASN A 127 -0.92 -16.09 -13.78
N ILE A 128 0.08 -15.59 -13.08
CA ILE A 128 1.50 -15.89 -13.35
C ILE A 128 1.72 -17.40 -13.22
N GLN A 129 1.21 -18.02 -12.17
CA GLN A 129 1.31 -19.46 -11.96
C GLN A 129 0.69 -20.26 -13.11
N MET A 130 -0.51 -19.88 -13.54
CA MET A 130 -1.21 -20.50 -14.68
C MET A 130 -0.38 -20.43 -15.96
N VAL A 131 0.18 -19.26 -16.27
CA VAL A 131 1.00 -19.08 -17.48
C VAL A 131 2.30 -19.88 -17.38
N LEU A 132 2.92 -19.95 -16.20
CA LEU A 132 4.11 -20.77 -15.96
C LEU A 132 3.83 -22.28 -16.12
N GLU A 133 2.66 -22.74 -15.69
CA GLU A 133 2.23 -24.12 -15.93
C GLU A 133 2.07 -24.39 -17.43
N GLY A 134 1.44 -23.48 -18.16
CA GLY A 134 1.35 -23.58 -19.63
C GLY A 134 2.71 -23.62 -20.31
N LEU A 135 3.66 -22.78 -19.86
CA LEU A 135 5.04 -22.83 -20.33
C LEU A 135 5.71 -24.17 -20.04
N ARG A 136 5.53 -24.72 -18.85
CA ARG A 136 6.07 -26.02 -18.47
C ARG A 136 5.55 -27.14 -19.35
N GLU A 137 4.27 -27.15 -19.63
CA GLU A 137 3.66 -28.13 -20.56
C GLU A 137 4.27 -28.03 -21.95
N LEU A 138 4.43 -26.80 -22.47
CA LEU A 138 5.03 -26.56 -23.77
C LEU A 138 6.50 -26.96 -23.84
N GLN A 139 7.25 -26.79 -22.76
CA GLN A 139 8.68 -27.10 -22.69
C GLN A 139 8.95 -28.57 -22.30
N GLY A 140 7.92 -29.33 -21.89
CA GLY A 140 8.08 -30.68 -21.38
C GLY A 140 8.80 -30.76 -20.03
N LEU A 141 8.65 -29.71 -19.20
CA LEU A 141 9.31 -29.58 -17.89
C LEU A 141 8.45 -30.09 -16.73
N GLN A 142 7.47 -30.96 -17.00
CA GLN A 142 6.53 -31.45 -16.01
C GLN A 142 7.19 -32.22 -14.86
N ASP A 143 8.35 -32.82 -15.10
CA ASP A 143 9.08 -33.66 -14.15
C ASP A 143 10.12 -32.89 -13.32
N LEU A 144 10.16 -31.58 -13.39
CA LEU A 144 11.08 -30.77 -12.58
C LEU A 144 10.74 -30.85 -11.09
N PRO A 145 11.76 -31.01 -10.19
CA PRO A 145 11.54 -31.02 -8.76
C PRO A 145 10.85 -29.76 -8.27
N GLU A 146 10.01 -29.90 -7.27
CA GLU A 146 9.19 -28.82 -6.72
C GLU A 146 10.03 -27.63 -6.20
N ILE A 147 11.28 -27.87 -5.81
CA ILE A 147 12.22 -26.85 -5.37
C ILE A 147 12.52 -25.87 -6.49
N ARG A 148 12.75 -26.33 -7.71
CA ARG A 148 12.98 -25.47 -8.88
C ARG A 148 11.73 -24.71 -9.32
N ARG A 149 10.53 -25.22 -8.98
CA ARG A 149 9.29 -24.50 -9.24
C ARG A 149 9.16 -23.21 -8.43
N ARG A 150 9.67 -23.21 -7.20
CA ARG A 150 9.64 -22.04 -6.30
C ARG A 150 10.62 -20.95 -6.68
N GLU A 151 11.75 -21.34 -7.26
CA GLU A 151 12.78 -20.36 -7.70
C GLU A 151 12.37 -19.58 -8.95
N ILE A 152 11.42 -20.11 -9.74
CA ILE A 152 10.89 -19.45 -10.94
C ILE A 152 9.76 -18.47 -10.60
N LEU A 153 9.15 -18.60 -9.44
CA LEU A 153 8.10 -17.74 -8.93
C LEU A 153 8.65 -16.60 -8.06
#